data_4b0c39cd706aedfee127d330c6feb384
#
_entry.id   4b0c39cd706aedfee127d330c6feb384
#
_cell.length_a   1.000
_cell.length_b   1.000
_cell.length_c   1.000
_cell.angle_alpha   90.00
_cell.angle_beta   90.00
_cell.angle_gamma   90.00
#
_symmetry.space_group_name_H-M   'P 1'
#
loop_
_entity.id
_entity.type
_entity.pdbx_description
1 polymer ?
#
loop_
_entity_poly.entity_id
_entity_poly.type
_entity_poly.pdbx_seq_one_letter_code
_entity_poly.pdbx_strand_id
1 'polypeptide(L)'
;MDIAIRGGYAPNERVQAVRLMDNEFIPVAAPDYLASNGTPMHATDLRDHQGLFFRTPNGPHPWMCEENGQWLDVSGKALSISNNSTWLRREAVAWRGICMTPRWSVQEDLDSGKVKELLITPKVRITQNKNLAIYLLYQKQQYSVPKVKVAVDFLVSHIQSQ
;
A
#
# COMPACT_ATOMS: atom_id res chain seq x y z
N MET A 1 15.02 20.88 -0.44
CA MET A 1 13.64 20.41 -0.42
C MET A 1 12.99 20.92 0.85
N ASP A 2 11.93 21.70 0.76
CA ASP A 2 11.34 22.39 1.91
C ASP A 2 10.36 21.48 2.66
N ILE A 3 9.53 20.73 1.92
CA ILE A 3 8.58 19.74 2.44
C ILE A 3 8.55 18.51 1.52
N ALA A 4 8.21 17.35 2.08
CA ALA A 4 7.97 16.13 1.32
C ALA A 4 6.79 15.35 1.89
N ILE A 5 6.03 14.68 1.02
CA ILE A 5 5.03 13.69 1.41
C ILE A 5 5.59 12.30 1.08
N ARG A 6 5.61 11.40 2.05
CA ARG A 6 6.20 10.08 1.90
C ARG A 6 5.35 9.01 2.58
N GLY A 7 5.12 7.90 1.86
CA GLY A 7 4.61 6.66 2.45
C GLY A 7 5.74 5.85 3.09
N GLY A 8 5.45 5.17 4.18
CA GLY A 8 6.37 4.28 4.86
C GLY A 8 6.37 4.43 6.38
N TYR A 9 7.56 4.42 6.96
CA TYR A 9 7.77 4.57 8.41
C TYR A 9 8.09 6.01 8.78
N ALA A 10 7.84 6.36 10.05
CA ALA A 10 8.35 7.63 10.58
C ALA A 10 9.88 7.67 10.41
N PRO A 11 10.43 8.73 9.81
CA PRO A 11 11.86 8.85 9.63
C PRO A 11 12.55 9.14 10.97
N ASN A 12 13.89 9.02 10.98
CA ASN A 12 14.73 9.30 12.12
C ASN A 12 14.76 10.80 12.47
N GLU A 13 15.39 11.14 13.60
CA GLU A 13 15.32 12.40 14.36
C GLU A 13 15.68 13.72 13.63
N ARG A 14 16.18 13.68 12.39
CA ARG A 14 16.64 14.88 11.67
C ARG A 14 15.53 15.68 10.98
N VAL A 15 14.36 15.10 10.82
CA VAL A 15 13.19 15.73 10.19
C VAL A 15 11.99 15.63 11.09
N GLN A 16 11.15 16.66 11.06
CA GLN A 16 9.83 16.59 11.65
C GLN A 16 8.93 15.75 10.74
N ALA A 17 8.29 14.76 11.32
CA ALA A 17 7.33 13.91 10.63
C ALA A 17 5.94 14.12 11.22
N VAL A 18 4.99 14.55 10.41
CA VAL A 18 3.59 14.63 10.78
C VAL A 18 2.83 13.53 10.05
N ARG A 19 2.18 12.65 10.79
CA ARG A 19 1.34 11.60 10.23
C ARG A 19 0.10 12.23 9.62
N LEU A 20 -0.11 12.04 8.32
CA LEU A 20 -1.27 12.56 7.62
C LEU A 20 -2.44 11.57 7.61
N MET A 21 -2.17 10.32 7.22
CA MET A 21 -3.20 9.29 7.07
C MET A 21 -2.60 7.89 7.13
N ASP A 22 -3.46 6.88 7.26
CA ASP A 22 -3.08 5.47 7.15
C ASP A 22 -2.60 5.12 5.74
N ASN A 23 -1.65 4.20 5.66
CA ASN A 23 -1.18 3.64 4.38
C ASN A 23 -1.29 2.11 4.41
N GLU A 24 -2.47 1.61 4.79
CA GLU A 24 -2.76 0.19 4.81
C GLU A 24 -2.78 -0.36 3.38
N PHE A 25 -1.99 -1.40 3.15
CA PHE A 25 -2.03 -2.17 1.90
C PHE A 25 -2.98 -3.35 2.04
N ILE A 26 -3.83 -3.54 1.04
CA ILE A 26 -4.81 -4.63 0.99
C ILE A 26 -4.65 -5.43 -0.31
N PRO A 27 -4.89 -6.75 -0.27
CA PRO A 27 -4.96 -7.57 -1.47
C PRO A 27 -6.30 -7.36 -2.17
N VAL A 28 -6.26 -7.06 -3.47
CA VAL A 28 -7.45 -6.88 -4.30
C VAL A 28 -7.35 -7.67 -5.60
N ALA A 29 -8.50 -8.09 -6.12
CA ALA A 29 -8.63 -8.70 -7.43
C ALA A 29 -10.01 -8.40 -8.03
N ALA A 30 -10.09 -8.44 -9.36
CA ALA A 30 -11.38 -8.31 -10.07
C ALA A 30 -12.27 -9.56 -9.83
N PRO A 31 -13.60 -9.38 -9.74
CA PRO A 31 -14.55 -10.51 -9.57
C PRO A 31 -14.36 -11.62 -10.62
N ASP A 32 -14.14 -11.25 -11.88
CA ASP A 32 -14.00 -12.21 -12.97
C ASP A 32 -12.70 -13.01 -12.90
N TYR A 33 -11.61 -12.39 -12.37
CA TYR A 33 -10.40 -13.13 -12.04
C TYR A 33 -10.69 -14.21 -10.98
N LEU A 34 -11.40 -13.84 -9.91
CA LEU A 34 -11.74 -14.74 -8.82
C LEU A 34 -12.69 -15.88 -9.26
N ALA A 35 -13.63 -15.56 -10.15
CA ALA A 35 -14.54 -16.56 -10.72
C ALA A 35 -13.78 -17.63 -11.51
N SER A 36 -12.72 -17.25 -12.21
CA SER A 36 -11.92 -18.15 -13.04
C SER A 36 -10.80 -18.89 -12.28
N ASN A 37 -10.26 -18.30 -11.21
CA ASN A 37 -9.08 -18.82 -10.51
C ASN A 37 -9.34 -19.22 -9.05
N GLY A 38 -10.55 -19.01 -8.55
CA GLY A 38 -10.89 -19.20 -7.14
C GLY A 38 -10.57 -17.98 -6.27
N THR A 39 -11.19 -17.95 -5.09
CA THR A 39 -10.96 -16.88 -4.10
C THR A 39 -10.05 -17.42 -3.00
N PRO A 40 -8.83 -16.89 -2.82
CA PRO A 40 -7.96 -17.31 -1.75
C PRO A 40 -8.54 -16.91 -0.40
N MET A 41 -8.59 -17.84 0.53
CA MET A 41 -9.09 -17.65 1.90
C MET A 41 -7.96 -17.69 2.92
N HIS A 42 -6.95 -18.52 2.67
CA HIS A 42 -5.74 -18.62 3.48
C HIS A 42 -4.56 -17.94 2.78
N ALA A 43 -3.63 -17.36 3.56
CA ALA A 43 -2.51 -16.62 2.99
C ALA A 43 -1.64 -17.47 2.05
N THR A 44 -1.48 -18.76 2.36
CA THR A 44 -0.72 -19.69 1.51
C THR A 44 -1.37 -19.98 0.16
N ASP A 45 -2.69 -19.78 0.03
CA ASP A 45 -3.39 -19.97 -1.25
C ASP A 45 -2.89 -19.00 -2.33
N LEU A 46 -2.38 -17.83 -1.90
CA LEU A 46 -1.81 -16.82 -2.80
C LEU A 46 -0.69 -17.35 -3.69
N ARG A 47 0.05 -18.38 -3.24
CA ARG A 47 1.13 -18.99 -4.01
C ARG A 47 0.69 -19.61 -5.33
N ASP A 48 -0.58 -19.97 -5.44
CA ASP A 48 -1.17 -20.52 -6.66
C ASP A 48 -1.78 -19.45 -7.58
N HIS A 49 -1.84 -18.21 -7.13
CA HIS A 49 -2.40 -17.09 -7.87
C HIS A 49 -1.34 -16.27 -8.63
N GLN A 50 -1.79 -15.58 -9.68
CA GLN A 50 -0.99 -14.59 -10.41
C GLN A 50 -0.86 -13.31 -9.58
N GLY A 51 0.37 -12.84 -9.39
CA GLY A 51 0.69 -11.65 -8.61
C GLY A 51 1.14 -10.47 -9.47
N LEU A 52 0.65 -9.28 -9.12
CA LEU A 52 1.05 -8.00 -9.68
C LEU A 52 1.87 -7.26 -8.61
N PHE A 53 3.19 -7.24 -8.77
CA PHE A 53 4.12 -6.81 -7.73
C PHE A 53 4.67 -5.42 -7.97
N PHE A 54 4.70 -4.61 -6.91
CA PHE A 54 5.39 -3.33 -6.94
C PHE A 54 6.90 -3.52 -6.82
N ARG A 55 7.66 -2.89 -7.73
CA ARG A 55 9.12 -2.93 -7.75
C ARG A 55 9.70 -1.83 -6.87
N THR A 56 10.52 -2.22 -5.91
CA THR A 56 11.38 -1.33 -5.13
C THR A 56 12.83 -1.42 -5.60
N PRO A 57 13.73 -0.53 -5.13
CA PRO A 57 15.16 -0.67 -5.38
C PRO A 57 15.75 -2.02 -4.94
N ASN A 58 15.13 -2.66 -3.94
CA ASN A 58 15.57 -3.95 -3.39
C ASN A 58 14.85 -5.16 -4.01
N GLY A 59 14.09 -4.97 -5.09
CA GLY A 59 13.31 -6.01 -5.75
C GLY A 59 11.80 -5.84 -5.57
N PRO A 60 11.00 -6.84 -5.99
CA PRO A 60 9.57 -6.82 -5.78
C PRO A 60 9.22 -6.80 -4.29
N HIS A 61 8.20 -6.03 -3.92
CA HIS A 61 7.64 -6.11 -2.57
C HIS A 61 7.05 -7.50 -2.33
N PRO A 62 7.54 -8.25 -1.34
CA PRO A 62 6.98 -9.55 -1.02
C PRO A 62 5.59 -9.41 -0.39
N TRP A 63 4.77 -10.46 -0.53
CA TRP A 63 3.54 -10.61 0.24
C TRP A 63 3.85 -11.51 1.44
N MET A 64 3.64 -11.01 2.63
CA MET A 64 4.04 -11.67 3.86
C MET A 64 2.86 -11.83 4.81
N CYS A 65 2.83 -12.92 5.55
CA CYS A 65 1.92 -13.09 6.68
C CYS A 65 2.70 -13.54 7.92
N GLU A 66 2.14 -13.26 9.08
CA GLU A 66 2.66 -13.74 10.36
C GLU A 66 1.81 -14.92 10.82
N GLU A 67 2.43 -16.07 10.99
CA GLU A 67 1.79 -17.30 11.46
C GLU A 67 2.66 -17.94 12.56
N ASN A 68 2.07 -18.23 13.71
CA ASN A 68 2.76 -18.78 14.88
C ASN A 68 4.02 -17.99 15.29
N GLY A 69 3.99 -16.66 15.16
CA GLY A 69 5.12 -15.80 15.49
C GLY A 69 6.25 -15.78 14.46
N GLN A 70 6.06 -16.42 13.31
CA GLN A 70 7.02 -16.43 12.20
C GLN A 70 6.46 -15.70 10.98
N TRP A 71 7.33 -14.97 10.29
CA TRP A 71 6.98 -14.31 9.03
C TRP A 71 7.26 -15.23 7.85
N LEU A 72 6.21 -15.45 7.05
CA LEU A 72 6.25 -16.31 5.87
C LEU A 72 6.04 -15.45 4.61
N ASP A 73 6.83 -15.72 3.59
CA ASP A 73 6.58 -15.20 2.24
C ASP A 73 5.51 -16.07 1.57
N VAL A 74 4.39 -15.45 1.24
CA VAL A 74 3.23 -16.07 0.59
C VAL A 74 3.00 -15.51 -0.81
N SER A 75 4.00 -14.87 -1.39
CA SER A 75 3.93 -14.27 -2.72
C SER A 75 3.50 -15.29 -3.76
N GLY A 76 2.57 -14.88 -4.62
CA GLY A 76 2.11 -15.65 -5.76
C GLY A 76 3.10 -15.67 -6.92
N LYS A 77 2.70 -16.27 -8.03
CA LYS A 77 3.48 -16.29 -9.27
C LYS A 77 3.50 -14.87 -9.88
N ALA A 78 4.69 -14.32 -10.09
CA ALA A 78 4.80 -12.98 -10.65
C ALA A 78 4.36 -12.95 -12.13
N LEU A 79 3.19 -12.36 -12.39
CA LEU A 79 2.75 -12.05 -13.74
C LEU A 79 3.41 -10.75 -14.24
N SER A 80 3.49 -9.76 -13.38
CA SER A 80 4.10 -8.47 -13.70
C SER A 80 4.75 -7.84 -12.48
N ILE A 81 5.85 -7.13 -12.73
CA ILE A 81 6.59 -6.37 -11.71
C ILE A 81 6.83 -4.97 -12.28
N SER A 82 6.29 -3.94 -11.63
CA SER A 82 6.38 -2.55 -12.10
C SER A 82 6.52 -1.58 -10.92
N ASN A 83 7.21 -0.47 -11.12
CA ASN A 83 7.25 0.65 -10.18
C ASN A 83 6.09 1.66 -10.41
N ASN A 84 5.20 1.37 -11.34
CA ASN A 84 4.00 2.17 -11.61
C ASN A 84 2.78 1.54 -10.93
N SER A 85 2.44 2.03 -9.74
CA SER A 85 1.30 1.53 -8.95
C SER A 85 -0.05 1.71 -9.66
N THR A 86 -0.22 2.81 -10.40
CA THR A 86 -1.44 3.07 -11.17
C THR A 86 -1.63 2.02 -12.28
N TRP A 87 -0.55 1.66 -12.95
CA TRP A 87 -0.59 0.61 -13.96
C TRP A 87 -0.91 -0.75 -13.35
N LEU A 88 -0.26 -1.13 -12.24
CA LEU A 88 -0.55 -2.40 -11.53
C LEU A 88 -2.02 -2.48 -11.10
N ARG A 89 -2.60 -1.38 -10.58
CA ARG A 89 -4.02 -1.30 -10.23
C ARG A 89 -4.91 -1.54 -11.45
N ARG A 90 -4.60 -0.92 -12.60
CA ARG A 90 -5.34 -1.13 -13.86
C ARG A 90 -5.28 -2.58 -14.33
N GLU A 91 -4.12 -3.24 -14.19
CA GLU A 91 -3.97 -4.66 -14.52
C GLU A 91 -4.84 -5.54 -13.59
N ALA A 92 -4.95 -5.20 -12.30
CA ALA A 92 -5.84 -5.91 -11.38
C ALA A 92 -7.32 -5.73 -11.76
N VAL A 93 -7.75 -4.52 -12.13
CA VAL A 93 -9.09 -4.23 -12.65
C VAL A 93 -9.35 -4.99 -13.97
N ALA A 94 -8.33 -5.17 -14.81
CA ALA A 94 -8.40 -5.92 -16.06
C ALA A 94 -8.25 -7.45 -15.90
N TRP A 95 -8.52 -7.98 -14.70
CA TRP A 95 -8.58 -9.43 -14.38
C TRP A 95 -7.25 -10.18 -14.51
N ARG A 96 -6.14 -9.48 -14.45
CA ARG A 96 -4.81 -10.07 -14.71
C ARG A 96 -4.23 -10.80 -13.49
N GLY A 97 -4.66 -10.47 -12.29
CA GLY A 97 -4.16 -11.09 -11.07
C GLY A 97 -4.52 -10.33 -9.80
N ILE A 98 -3.90 -10.74 -8.70
CA ILE A 98 -4.02 -10.12 -7.39
C ILE A 98 -2.97 -9.00 -7.27
N CYS A 99 -3.35 -7.86 -6.70
CA CYS A 99 -2.47 -6.74 -6.42
C CYS A 99 -2.56 -6.35 -4.95
N MET A 100 -1.41 -6.12 -4.29
CA MET A 100 -1.35 -5.44 -2.99
C MET A 100 -1.24 -3.94 -3.25
N THR A 101 -2.25 -3.18 -2.82
CA THR A 101 -2.35 -1.74 -3.09
C THR A 101 -2.82 -0.97 -1.86
N PRO A 102 -2.44 0.31 -1.68
CA PRO A 102 -2.99 1.11 -0.59
C PRO A 102 -4.50 1.24 -0.72
N ARG A 103 -5.23 1.03 0.38
CA ARG A 103 -6.70 1.13 0.41
C ARG A 103 -7.21 2.44 -0.19
N TRP A 104 -6.60 3.57 0.21
CA TRP A 104 -7.00 4.89 -0.27
C TRP A 104 -6.88 5.05 -1.79
N SER A 105 -5.95 4.33 -2.44
CA SER A 105 -5.72 4.44 -3.89
C SER A 105 -6.70 3.61 -4.73
N VAL A 106 -7.41 2.66 -4.12
CA VAL A 106 -8.28 1.69 -4.80
C VAL A 106 -9.74 1.81 -4.36
N GLN A 107 -10.06 2.79 -3.51
CA GLN A 107 -11.40 2.93 -2.91
C GLN A 107 -12.52 3.04 -3.95
N GLU A 108 -12.32 3.85 -5.00
CA GLU A 108 -13.30 3.98 -6.10
C GLU A 108 -13.57 2.66 -6.84
N ASP A 109 -12.52 1.83 -7.02
CA ASP A 109 -12.68 0.54 -7.69
C ASP A 109 -13.38 -0.49 -6.79
N LEU A 110 -13.18 -0.39 -5.46
CA LEU A 110 -13.92 -1.16 -4.46
C LEU A 110 -15.40 -0.76 -4.45
N ASP A 111 -15.70 0.53 -4.36
CA ASP A 111 -17.06 1.06 -4.28
C ASP A 111 -17.86 0.77 -5.56
N SER A 112 -17.19 0.81 -6.72
CA SER A 112 -17.79 0.47 -8.01
C SER A 112 -17.85 -1.03 -8.30
N GLY A 113 -17.28 -1.87 -7.44
CA GLY A 113 -17.24 -3.33 -7.61
C GLY A 113 -16.30 -3.84 -8.70
N LYS A 114 -15.43 -2.99 -9.26
CA LYS A 114 -14.42 -3.40 -10.26
C LYS A 114 -13.38 -4.34 -9.68
N VAL A 115 -13.08 -4.17 -8.40
CA VAL A 115 -12.26 -5.10 -7.62
C VAL A 115 -12.93 -5.39 -6.28
N LYS A 116 -12.53 -6.51 -5.67
CA LYS A 116 -12.90 -6.89 -4.30
C LYS A 116 -11.66 -7.01 -3.44
N GLU A 117 -11.77 -6.58 -2.18
CA GLU A 117 -10.78 -6.89 -1.17
C GLU A 117 -10.85 -8.38 -0.82
N LEU A 118 -9.69 -9.01 -0.75
CA LEU A 118 -9.57 -10.41 -0.37
C LEU A 118 -9.40 -10.52 1.15
N LEU A 119 -10.39 -11.09 1.81
CA LEU A 119 -10.37 -11.31 3.27
C LEU A 119 -9.59 -12.59 3.60
N ILE A 120 -8.27 -12.47 3.61
CA ILE A 120 -7.32 -13.57 3.74
C ILE A 120 -6.82 -13.67 5.18
N THR A 121 -6.74 -14.89 5.70
CA THR A 121 -6.22 -15.19 7.05
C THR A 121 -5.03 -16.15 6.93
N PRO A 122 -3.89 -15.90 7.65
CA PRO A 122 -3.55 -14.66 8.38
C PRO A 122 -3.46 -13.44 7.48
N LYS A 123 -3.60 -12.24 8.05
CA LYS A 123 -3.57 -10.97 7.29
C LYS A 123 -2.27 -10.84 6.49
N VAL A 124 -2.41 -10.58 5.19
CA VAL A 124 -1.28 -10.39 4.27
C VAL A 124 -0.81 -8.94 4.31
N ARG A 125 0.50 -8.74 4.26
CA ARG A 125 1.18 -7.44 4.34
C ARG A 125 2.33 -7.39 3.34
N ILE A 126 2.76 -6.18 2.99
CA ILE A 126 3.95 -5.95 2.14
C ILE A 126 5.23 -5.81 2.98
N THR A 127 5.13 -5.79 4.31
CA THR A 127 6.22 -5.59 5.25
C THR A 127 5.85 -6.13 6.63
N GLN A 128 6.84 -6.44 7.43
CA GLN A 128 6.66 -6.85 8.82
C GLN A 128 6.24 -5.69 9.74
N ASN A 129 6.49 -4.43 9.33
CA ASN A 129 6.03 -3.27 10.10
C ASN A 129 4.50 -3.11 9.95
N LYS A 130 3.81 -3.09 11.08
CA LYS A 130 2.34 -3.02 11.15
C LYS A 130 1.80 -1.57 11.05
N ASN A 131 2.67 -0.56 11.15
CA ASN A 131 2.30 0.86 11.26
C ASN A 131 2.76 1.67 10.05
N LEU A 132 2.27 1.31 8.87
CA LEU A 132 2.50 2.12 7.67
C LEU A 132 1.58 3.33 7.65
N ALA A 133 2.14 4.51 7.35
CA ALA A 133 1.37 5.74 7.19
C ALA A 133 1.94 6.61 6.07
N ILE A 134 1.18 7.62 5.69
CA ILE A 134 1.66 8.74 4.88
C ILE A 134 2.10 9.84 5.83
N TYR A 135 3.31 10.31 5.65
CA TYR A 135 3.91 11.37 6.47
C TYR A 135 4.21 12.60 5.64
N LEU A 136 3.95 13.76 6.22
CA LEU A 136 4.49 15.03 5.79
C LEU A 136 5.82 15.25 6.53
N LEU A 137 6.89 15.49 5.77
CA LEU A 137 8.24 15.64 6.28
C LEU A 137 8.76 17.04 5.99
N TYR A 138 9.34 17.69 7.00
CA TYR A 138 10.03 18.96 6.85
C TYR A 138 11.15 19.09 7.89
N GLN A 139 12.14 19.92 7.61
CA GLN A 139 13.17 20.23 8.60
C GLN A 139 12.56 21.18 9.65
N LYS A 140 12.78 20.90 10.94
CA LYS A 140 12.24 21.68 12.05
C LYS A 140 12.55 23.18 11.91
N GLN A 141 13.76 23.51 11.46
CA GLN A 141 14.20 24.89 11.23
C GLN A 141 13.44 25.59 10.09
N GLN A 142 12.95 24.84 9.11
CA GLN A 142 12.21 25.37 7.96
C GLN A 142 10.76 25.74 8.30
N TYR A 143 10.21 25.25 9.41
CA TYR A 143 8.84 25.59 9.80
C TYR A 143 8.66 27.06 10.15
N SER A 144 9.74 27.77 10.55
CA SER A 144 9.69 29.22 10.76
C SER A 144 9.59 30.06 9.46
N VAL A 145 9.85 29.44 8.30
CA VAL A 145 9.70 30.08 6.99
C VAL A 145 8.22 30.18 6.63
N PRO A 146 7.65 31.37 6.42
CA PRO A 146 6.20 31.55 6.26
C PRO A 146 5.56 30.66 5.19
N LYS A 147 6.19 30.50 4.02
CA LYS A 147 5.68 29.63 2.94
C LYS A 147 5.60 28.15 3.35
N VAL A 148 6.57 27.67 4.14
CA VAL A 148 6.62 26.28 4.62
C VAL A 148 5.55 26.07 5.68
N LYS A 149 5.43 27.02 6.63
CA LYS A 149 4.40 26.98 7.67
C LYS A 149 2.99 26.92 7.09
N VAL A 150 2.67 27.82 6.16
CA VAL A 150 1.35 27.85 5.51
C VAL A 150 1.06 26.53 4.78
N ALA A 151 2.02 25.99 4.04
CA ALA A 151 1.84 24.74 3.31
C ALA A 151 1.65 23.54 4.26
N VAL A 152 2.45 23.45 5.34
CA VAL A 152 2.34 22.39 6.35
C VAL A 152 0.97 22.47 7.05
N ASP A 153 0.58 23.63 7.55
CA ASP A 153 -0.68 23.83 8.29
C ASP A 153 -1.89 23.53 7.39
N PHE A 154 -1.86 23.96 6.13
CA PHE A 154 -2.90 23.65 5.15
C PHE A 154 -3.04 22.14 4.91
N LEU A 155 -1.94 21.47 4.59
CA LEU A 155 -1.95 20.02 4.29
C LEU A 155 -2.40 19.19 5.50
N VAL A 156 -1.92 19.53 6.69
CA VAL A 156 -2.30 18.80 7.92
C VAL A 156 -3.79 19.00 8.19
N SER A 157 -4.27 20.22 8.19
CA SER A 157 -5.69 20.51 8.48
C SER A 157 -6.63 19.91 7.42
N HIS A 158 -6.24 19.95 6.14
CA HIS A 158 -7.09 19.47 5.05
C HIS A 158 -7.16 17.95 4.95
N ILE A 159 -6.06 17.26 5.18
CA ILE A 159 -6.00 15.79 5.05
C ILE A 159 -6.53 15.09 6.31
N GLN A 160 -6.23 15.62 7.52
CA GLN A 160 -6.69 15.00 8.77
C GLN A 160 -8.18 15.24 9.07
N SER A 161 -8.83 16.13 8.31
CA SER A 161 -10.27 16.41 8.45
C SER A 161 -11.15 15.54 7.53
N GLN A 162 -10.56 14.69 6.71
CA GLN A 162 -11.27 13.70 5.87
C GLN A 162 -11.30 12.33 6.54
#